data_42ff79f554e94787df7812f6a3a47a60
#
_entry.id   42ff79f554e94787df7812f6a3a47a60
#
_cell.length_a   1.000
_cell.length_b   1.000
_cell.length_c   1.000
_cell.angle_alpha   90.00
_cell.angle_beta   90.00
_cell.angle_gamma   90.00
#
_symmetry.space_group_name_H-M   'P 1'
#
loop_
_entity.id
_entity.type
_entity.pdbx_description
1 polymer ?
#
loop_
_entity_poly.entity_id
_entity_poly.type
_entity_poly.pdbx_seq_one_letter_code
_entity_poly.pdbx_strand_id
1 'polypeptide(L)'
;MAEQRNINFLSRREALKLGLIGAAGLTFGKYAFGEDANSLATKKRGNAKAVIELWMSGGPSHLDTFDPKPQAGNDYCGPFKNPISTNIDGIQICELLPLLAKQADKFSIIRSMTHGSNAHETGTYIMKTGRKPGDNLVYPGMGAVVSLFKGYDSGYKGLIPPYIVLTAAEGRFSEEGFLGPRYKPFATGGDPSQKRFAVSGIVAEGISDQRQKSRRELLHSLDSLGKAMPGNKEFEKLDACEDKAYNLILGDGGKVFDMSNEKDELRDKYGRNKFGQSCLMARRLVEIGVPYITVNSGGWDTHKQHFEMMRRKLPELDKGFSALLADLADRGLLESTIVVWAGEFGRTPKVLWESPWNGGRGHYGNCFSAVVAGGGFKGGRIVGASDDKGEEVAGRPVSSADLIASIYELSGIDPDGPLSNPKGLNLQVMPSANRLKEIM
;
A
#
# COMPACT_ATOMS: atom_id res chain seq x y z
N MET A 1 43.76 2.88 -44.60
CA MET A 1 44.34 2.95 -43.24
C MET A 1 43.16 2.75 -42.28
N ALA A 2 43.07 1.60 -41.65
CA ALA A 2 42.03 1.24 -40.71
C ALA A 2 42.61 1.35 -39.30
N GLU A 3 42.07 2.25 -38.50
CA GLU A 3 42.44 2.39 -37.09
C GLU A 3 41.82 1.26 -36.28
N GLN A 4 42.66 0.41 -35.73
CA GLN A 4 42.28 -0.63 -34.76
C GLN A 4 42.01 0.06 -33.41
N ARG A 5 40.73 0.05 -32.93
CA ARG A 5 40.38 0.39 -31.56
C ARG A 5 40.79 -0.76 -30.64
N ASN A 6 41.81 -0.52 -29.82
CA ASN A 6 42.19 -1.40 -28.72
C ASN A 6 41.07 -1.40 -27.66
N ILE A 7 40.38 -2.51 -27.50
CA ILE A 7 39.46 -2.75 -26.37
C ILE A 7 40.34 -3.29 -25.23
N ASN A 8 40.66 -2.41 -24.28
CA ASN A 8 41.33 -2.82 -23.05
C ASN A 8 40.33 -3.61 -22.18
N PHE A 9 40.55 -4.90 -22.08
CA PHE A 9 39.84 -5.73 -21.09
C PHE A 9 40.39 -5.39 -19.70
N LEU A 10 39.49 -4.95 -18.80
CA LEU A 10 39.81 -4.75 -17.38
C LEU A 10 40.36 -6.05 -16.78
N SER A 11 41.49 -6.00 -16.14
CA SER A 11 42.06 -7.14 -15.42
C SER A 11 41.16 -7.51 -14.22
N ARG A 12 41.16 -8.79 -13.81
CA ARG A 12 40.42 -9.25 -12.62
C ARG A 12 40.71 -8.42 -11.37
N ARG A 13 41.89 -7.84 -11.29
CA ARG A 13 42.36 -6.98 -10.19
C ARG A 13 41.71 -5.59 -10.24
N GLU A 14 41.44 -5.06 -11.41
CA GLU A 14 40.74 -3.78 -11.61
C GLU A 14 39.25 -3.92 -11.43
N ALA A 15 38.63 -5.05 -11.84
CA ALA A 15 37.24 -5.38 -11.55
C ALA A 15 36.98 -5.54 -10.04
N LEU A 16 37.91 -6.14 -9.29
CA LEU A 16 37.88 -6.23 -7.84
C LEU A 16 38.02 -4.85 -7.16
N LYS A 17 38.87 -3.96 -7.69
CA LYS A 17 38.97 -2.59 -7.15
C LYS A 17 37.72 -1.77 -7.39
N LEU A 18 37.06 -1.92 -8.54
CA LEU A 18 35.80 -1.29 -8.85
C LEU A 18 34.64 -1.86 -7.99
N GLY A 19 34.65 -3.17 -7.71
CA GLY A 19 33.72 -3.81 -6.77
C GLY A 19 33.89 -3.32 -5.32
N LEU A 20 35.14 -3.08 -4.88
CA LEU A 20 35.45 -2.51 -3.56
C LEU A 20 35.04 -1.04 -3.44
N ILE A 21 35.12 -0.26 -4.52
CA ILE A 21 34.62 1.13 -4.54
C ILE A 21 33.09 1.15 -4.49
N GLY A 22 32.40 0.19 -5.10
CA GLY A 22 30.96 -0.01 -4.95
C GLY A 22 30.53 -0.38 -3.53
N ALA A 23 31.33 -1.20 -2.82
CA ALA A 23 31.11 -1.55 -1.42
C ALA A 23 31.41 -0.38 -0.45
N ALA A 24 32.40 0.48 -0.77
CA ALA A 24 32.69 1.69 0.00
C ALA A 24 31.55 2.74 -0.09
N GLY A 25 30.79 2.76 -1.21
CA GLY A 25 29.60 3.60 -1.34
C GLY A 25 28.50 3.27 -0.32
N LEU A 26 28.46 2.04 0.20
CA LEU A 26 27.55 1.62 1.26
C LEU A 26 27.98 2.10 2.67
N THR A 27 29.24 2.50 2.86
CA THR A 27 29.73 3.02 4.15
C THR A 27 29.57 4.53 4.29
N PHE A 28 29.51 5.28 3.18
CA PHE A 28 29.26 6.73 3.22
C PHE A 28 27.82 7.09 3.59
N GLY A 29 26.86 6.17 3.49
CA GLY A 29 25.49 6.35 3.95
C GLY A 29 25.35 6.57 5.47
N LYS A 30 26.34 6.18 6.28
CA LYS A 30 26.33 6.40 7.73
C LYS A 30 26.70 7.82 8.16
N TYR A 31 27.45 8.56 7.34
CA TYR A 31 27.86 9.93 7.67
C TYR A 31 26.89 11.00 7.15
N ALA A 32 25.96 10.64 6.26
CA ALA A 32 24.96 11.59 5.75
C ALA A 32 23.67 11.63 6.58
N PHE A 33 23.42 10.61 7.39
CA PHE A 33 22.30 10.55 8.32
C PHE A 33 22.87 10.59 9.75
N GLY A 34 23.03 11.80 10.29
CA GLY A 34 23.51 12.00 11.64
C GLY A 34 22.69 11.20 12.67
N GLU A 35 23.29 10.96 13.83
CA GLU A 35 22.74 10.27 15.01
C GLU A 35 21.38 10.81 15.53
N ASP A 36 20.80 11.78 14.85
CA ASP A 36 19.56 12.45 15.25
C ASP A 36 18.24 11.76 14.81
N ALA A 37 18.28 10.58 14.16
CA ALA A 37 17.05 9.83 13.88
C ALA A 37 16.26 9.44 15.14
N ASN A 38 16.92 9.44 16.32
CA ASN A 38 16.28 9.18 17.61
C ASN A 38 15.58 10.40 18.22
N SER A 39 15.71 11.60 17.65
CA SER A 39 15.10 12.83 18.18
C SER A 39 13.80 13.24 17.45
N LEU A 40 13.32 12.44 16.49
CA LEU A 40 12.00 12.65 15.89
C LEU A 40 10.92 12.33 16.94
N ALA A 41 10.79 13.24 17.90
CA ALA A 41 9.83 13.13 18.98
C ALA A 41 8.42 12.99 18.41
N THR A 42 7.91 11.77 18.43
CA THR A 42 6.49 11.49 18.15
C THR A 42 5.67 12.19 19.22
N LYS A 43 5.09 13.35 18.92
CA LYS A 43 3.98 13.83 19.73
C LYS A 43 2.92 12.74 19.67
N LYS A 44 2.64 12.07 20.81
CA LYS A 44 1.60 11.03 20.91
C LYS A 44 0.24 11.66 20.60
N ARG A 45 -0.14 11.71 19.34
CA ARG A 45 -1.44 12.21 18.89
C ARG A 45 -2.41 11.06 18.58
N GLY A 46 -1.92 9.92 18.14
CA GLY A 46 -2.72 8.74 17.82
C GLY A 46 -2.09 7.43 18.27
N ASN A 47 -2.90 6.39 18.36
CA ASN A 47 -2.52 5.05 18.84
C ASN A 47 -2.53 3.98 17.75
N ALA A 48 -2.80 4.33 16.49
CA ALA A 48 -2.80 3.35 15.42
C ALA A 48 -1.42 2.72 15.26
N LYS A 49 -1.38 1.39 15.31
CA LYS A 49 -0.16 0.59 15.22
C LYS A 49 0.14 0.17 13.79
N ALA A 50 -0.91 -0.02 13.00
CA ALA A 50 -0.81 -0.48 11.62
C ALA A 50 -1.75 0.28 10.68
N VAL A 51 -1.40 0.26 9.39
CA VAL A 51 -2.23 0.76 8.30
C VAL A 51 -2.38 -0.37 7.27
N ILE A 52 -3.62 -0.68 6.91
CA ILE A 52 -3.96 -1.51 5.75
C ILE A 52 -4.50 -0.60 4.66
N GLU A 53 -3.79 -0.51 3.56
CA GLU A 53 -4.22 0.23 2.39
C GLU A 53 -4.82 -0.74 1.36
N LEU A 54 -6.12 -0.60 1.10
CA LEU A 54 -6.82 -1.29 0.02
C LEU A 54 -6.72 -0.42 -1.22
N TRP A 55 -5.73 -0.70 -2.08
CA TRP A 55 -5.45 0.09 -3.26
C TRP A 55 -6.16 -0.46 -4.49
N MET A 56 -7.05 0.35 -5.05
CA MET A 56 -7.90 0.01 -6.19
C MET A 56 -7.28 0.56 -7.48
N SER A 57 -6.21 -0.08 -7.95
CA SER A 57 -5.46 0.38 -9.11
C SER A 57 -6.31 0.44 -10.38
N GLY A 58 -6.39 1.61 -10.95
CA GLY A 58 -7.25 1.94 -12.09
C GLY A 58 -8.35 2.95 -11.74
N GLY A 59 -8.59 3.23 -10.48
CA GLY A 59 -9.55 4.25 -10.01
C GLY A 59 -11.00 3.80 -10.04
N PRO A 60 -11.61 3.45 -8.90
CA PRO A 60 -13.03 3.08 -8.83
C PRO A 60 -13.94 4.29 -9.04
N SER A 61 -15.09 4.06 -9.68
CA SER A 61 -16.14 5.07 -9.84
C SER A 61 -16.81 5.36 -8.50
N HIS A 62 -16.85 6.62 -8.08
CA HIS A 62 -17.56 7.04 -6.87
C HIS A 62 -19.07 6.85 -6.99
N LEU A 63 -19.67 7.13 -8.18
CA LEU A 63 -21.10 6.94 -8.42
C LEU A 63 -21.53 5.47 -8.27
N ASP A 64 -20.66 4.57 -8.70
CA ASP A 64 -20.98 3.14 -8.72
C ASP A 64 -20.51 2.42 -7.45
N THR A 65 -20.04 3.18 -6.43
CA THR A 65 -19.57 2.64 -5.14
C THR A 65 -20.20 3.38 -3.95
N PHE A 66 -19.54 4.45 -3.47
CA PHE A 66 -19.88 5.07 -2.18
C PHE A 66 -20.61 6.42 -2.30
N ASP A 67 -20.83 6.93 -3.51
CA ASP A 67 -21.54 8.19 -3.75
C ASP A 67 -22.57 8.09 -4.89
N PRO A 68 -23.58 7.20 -4.79
CA PRO A 68 -24.56 7.00 -5.84
C PRO A 68 -25.42 8.23 -6.06
N LYS A 69 -25.74 8.52 -7.34
CA LYS A 69 -26.56 9.66 -7.80
C LYS A 69 -27.75 9.19 -8.64
N PRO A 70 -28.73 8.47 -8.06
CA PRO A 70 -29.82 7.87 -8.85
C PRO A 70 -30.68 8.91 -9.58
N GLN A 71 -30.73 10.15 -9.07
CA GLN A 71 -31.50 11.24 -9.66
C GLN A 71 -30.80 11.90 -10.88
N ALA A 72 -29.51 11.64 -11.06
CA ALA A 72 -28.76 12.18 -12.19
C ALA A 72 -29.13 11.54 -13.55
N GLY A 73 -29.91 10.45 -13.51
CA GLY A 73 -30.42 9.78 -14.71
C GLY A 73 -29.46 8.74 -15.28
N ASN A 74 -29.92 8.03 -16.31
CA ASN A 74 -29.21 6.88 -16.89
C ASN A 74 -27.83 7.21 -17.45
N ASP A 75 -27.61 8.44 -17.93
CA ASP A 75 -26.32 8.87 -18.45
C ASP A 75 -25.25 8.98 -17.37
N TYR A 76 -25.62 8.94 -16.09
CA TYR A 76 -24.74 9.01 -14.94
C TYR A 76 -24.73 7.73 -14.13
N CYS A 77 -25.87 7.25 -13.68
CA CYS A 77 -25.95 6.07 -12.82
C CYS A 77 -25.99 4.73 -13.60
N GLY A 78 -26.28 4.78 -14.90
CA GLY A 78 -26.40 3.57 -15.70
C GLY A 78 -27.41 2.57 -15.09
N PRO A 79 -27.08 1.26 -15.08
CA PRO A 79 -27.93 0.24 -14.52
C PRO A 79 -27.94 0.18 -12.98
N PHE A 80 -27.03 0.90 -12.28
CA PHE A 80 -26.94 0.91 -10.81
C PHE A 80 -27.70 2.08 -10.21
N LYS A 81 -28.99 2.08 -10.39
CA LYS A 81 -29.91 3.18 -10.02
C LYS A 81 -30.69 2.95 -8.73
N ASN A 82 -30.46 1.84 -8.04
CA ASN A 82 -31.18 1.47 -6.83
C ASN A 82 -30.21 1.40 -5.62
N PRO A 83 -29.63 2.52 -5.18
CA PRO A 83 -28.72 2.50 -4.03
C PRO A 83 -29.43 1.96 -2.80
N ILE A 84 -28.70 1.26 -1.95
CA ILE A 84 -29.22 0.65 -0.74
C ILE A 84 -28.86 1.47 0.50
N SER A 85 -29.78 1.51 1.45
CA SER A 85 -29.53 2.10 2.76
C SER A 85 -28.51 1.28 3.55
N THR A 86 -27.68 1.98 4.32
CA THR A 86 -26.74 1.35 5.25
C THR A 86 -27.38 1.20 6.63
N ASN A 87 -26.62 0.64 7.60
CA ASN A 87 -27.01 0.63 9.01
C ASN A 87 -26.87 2.02 9.70
N ILE A 88 -26.53 3.06 8.94
CA ILE A 88 -26.51 4.45 9.39
C ILE A 88 -27.55 5.24 8.59
N ASP A 89 -28.46 5.91 9.29
CA ASP A 89 -29.51 6.69 8.67
C ASP A 89 -28.94 7.78 7.75
N GLY A 90 -29.54 7.92 6.57
CA GLY A 90 -29.18 8.91 5.57
C GLY A 90 -27.95 8.56 4.73
N ILE A 91 -27.25 7.45 4.99
CA ILE A 91 -26.15 6.98 4.18
C ILE A 91 -26.60 5.86 3.23
N GLN A 92 -26.47 6.10 1.94
CA GLN A 92 -26.70 5.11 0.90
C GLN A 92 -25.42 4.86 0.11
N ILE A 93 -25.24 3.61 -0.35
CA ILE A 93 -24.15 3.16 -1.20
C ILE A 93 -24.68 2.28 -2.35
N CYS A 94 -23.81 1.91 -3.27
CA CYS A 94 -24.19 1.06 -4.41
C CYS A 94 -24.88 -0.23 -3.96
N GLU A 95 -25.91 -0.63 -4.70
CA GLU A 95 -26.72 -1.85 -4.48
C GLU A 95 -25.90 -3.15 -4.48
N LEU A 96 -24.68 -3.15 -5.05
CA LEU A 96 -23.77 -4.31 -5.09
C LEU A 96 -22.84 -4.42 -3.87
N LEU A 97 -23.06 -3.58 -2.83
CA LEU A 97 -22.27 -3.56 -1.61
C LEU A 97 -23.09 -3.87 -0.34
N PRO A 98 -23.94 -4.93 -0.33
CA PRO A 98 -24.87 -5.18 0.77
C PRO A 98 -24.22 -5.59 2.09
N LEU A 99 -23.01 -6.16 2.07
CA LEU A 99 -22.31 -6.55 3.30
C LEU A 99 -21.63 -5.34 3.94
N LEU A 100 -21.06 -4.44 3.15
CA LEU A 100 -20.52 -3.17 3.62
C LEU A 100 -21.61 -2.24 4.13
N ALA A 101 -22.80 -2.23 3.49
CA ALA A 101 -23.94 -1.45 3.95
C ALA A 101 -24.34 -1.77 5.40
N LYS A 102 -24.16 -3.01 5.84
CA LYS A 102 -24.43 -3.47 7.21
C LYS A 102 -23.35 -3.08 8.22
N GLN A 103 -22.26 -2.46 7.78
CA GLN A 103 -21.09 -2.14 8.59
C GLN A 103 -20.64 -0.67 8.44
N ALA A 104 -21.50 0.21 7.92
CA ALA A 104 -21.19 1.62 7.75
C ALA A 104 -20.88 2.33 9.08
N ASP A 105 -21.33 1.78 10.20
CA ASP A 105 -20.95 2.20 11.55
C ASP A 105 -19.44 2.09 11.83
N LYS A 106 -18.70 1.26 11.09
CA LYS A 106 -17.25 1.03 11.28
C LYS A 106 -16.36 1.89 10.40
N PHE A 107 -16.90 2.53 9.36
CA PHE A 107 -16.12 3.33 8.44
C PHE A 107 -16.73 4.69 8.13
N SER A 108 -15.93 5.62 7.68
CA SER A 108 -16.38 6.91 7.14
C SER A 108 -16.08 7.01 5.66
N ILE A 109 -16.96 7.66 4.92
CA ILE A 109 -16.87 7.87 3.48
C ILE A 109 -16.43 9.32 3.21
N ILE A 110 -15.40 9.50 2.43
CA ILE A 110 -14.96 10.80 1.92
C ILE A 110 -15.47 10.90 0.47
N ARG A 111 -16.44 11.78 0.20
CA ARG A 111 -17.08 11.96 -1.10
C ARG A 111 -16.51 13.11 -1.92
N SER A 112 -15.49 13.77 -1.40
CA SER A 112 -14.94 15.00 -1.94
C SER A 112 -13.42 14.94 -2.17
N MET A 113 -12.87 13.76 -2.39
CA MET A 113 -11.48 13.63 -2.80
C MET A 113 -11.27 14.32 -4.15
N THR A 114 -10.18 15.10 -4.25
CA THR A 114 -9.84 15.82 -5.49
C THR A 114 -8.34 16.10 -5.59
N HIS A 115 -7.78 16.03 -6.79
CA HIS A 115 -6.42 16.50 -7.12
C HIS A 115 -6.27 16.95 -8.58
N GLY A 116 -7.32 16.80 -9.41
CA GLY A 116 -7.39 17.29 -10.77
C GLY A 116 -6.57 16.51 -11.81
N SER A 117 -5.85 15.46 -11.44
CA SER A 117 -5.05 14.65 -12.39
C SER A 117 -5.85 13.48 -12.93
N ASN A 118 -5.80 13.28 -14.26
CA ASN A 118 -6.43 12.16 -14.96
C ASN A 118 -5.38 11.17 -15.54
N ALA A 119 -4.11 11.28 -15.14
CA ALA A 119 -3.04 10.40 -15.55
C ALA A 119 -2.69 9.42 -14.43
N HIS A 120 -2.64 8.10 -14.70
CA HIS A 120 -2.39 7.06 -13.70
C HIS A 120 -1.13 7.31 -12.89
N GLU A 121 0.02 7.51 -13.52
CA GLU A 121 1.29 7.72 -12.81
C GLU A 121 1.26 8.96 -11.92
N THR A 122 0.72 10.07 -12.43
CA THR A 122 0.60 11.32 -11.67
C THR A 122 -0.39 11.19 -10.53
N GLY A 123 -1.57 10.63 -10.78
CA GLY A 123 -2.59 10.39 -9.75
C GLY A 123 -2.09 9.46 -8.65
N THR A 124 -1.44 8.35 -9.03
CA THR A 124 -0.82 7.41 -8.08
C THR A 124 0.23 8.12 -7.23
N TYR A 125 1.12 8.89 -7.85
CA TYR A 125 2.13 9.66 -7.12
C TYR A 125 1.49 10.62 -6.11
N ILE A 126 0.47 11.39 -6.53
CA ILE A 126 -0.23 12.33 -5.64
C ILE A 126 -0.92 11.60 -4.49
N MET A 127 -1.64 10.51 -4.79
CA MET A 127 -2.37 9.75 -3.76
C MET A 127 -1.45 9.02 -2.79
N LYS A 128 -0.27 8.57 -3.23
CA LYS A 128 0.70 7.87 -2.37
C LYS A 128 1.57 8.81 -1.56
N THR A 129 1.91 10.00 -2.10
CA THR A 129 2.88 10.92 -1.48
C THR A 129 2.26 12.17 -0.87
N GLY A 130 0.99 12.50 -1.24
CA GLY A 130 0.35 13.78 -0.90
C GLY A 130 0.96 14.99 -1.63
N ARG A 131 1.79 14.76 -2.64
CA ARG A 131 2.56 15.82 -3.33
C ARG A 131 2.41 15.71 -4.83
N LYS A 132 2.46 16.84 -5.52
CA LYS A 132 2.51 16.86 -6.99
C LYS A 132 3.92 16.48 -7.46
N PRO A 133 4.06 15.75 -8.57
CA PRO A 133 5.37 15.50 -9.18
C PRO A 133 5.94 16.78 -9.78
N GLY A 134 7.25 16.84 -10.00
CA GLY A 134 7.91 17.97 -10.66
C GLY A 134 9.00 18.63 -9.83
N ASP A 135 9.13 18.29 -8.55
CA ASP A 135 10.25 18.73 -7.72
C ASP A 135 11.53 17.97 -8.07
N ASN A 136 12.67 18.52 -7.62
CA ASN A 136 13.98 17.87 -7.75
C ASN A 136 14.16 16.63 -6.84
N LEU A 137 13.12 16.21 -6.15
CA LEU A 137 13.10 15.03 -5.27
C LEU A 137 11.91 14.13 -5.63
N VAL A 138 12.14 12.82 -5.58
CA VAL A 138 11.06 11.84 -5.58
C VAL A 138 10.65 11.60 -4.13
N TYR A 139 9.46 12.03 -3.75
CA TYR A 139 8.99 11.90 -2.37
C TYR A 139 8.60 10.46 -2.04
N PRO A 140 8.82 10.03 -0.78
CA PRO A 140 8.40 8.71 -0.33
C PRO A 140 6.88 8.59 -0.27
N GLY A 141 6.39 7.41 -0.60
CA GLY A 141 4.99 7.05 -0.40
C GLY A 141 4.64 6.87 1.08
N MET A 142 3.35 6.89 1.38
CA MET A 142 2.81 6.79 2.75
C MET A 142 3.39 5.57 3.50
N GLY A 143 3.49 4.41 2.85
CA GLY A 143 4.05 3.20 3.46
C GLY A 143 5.53 3.33 3.83
N ALA A 144 6.33 4.00 2.99
CA ALA A 144 7.73 4.24 3.28
C ALA A 144 7.91 5.20 4.47
N VAL A 145 7.08 6.24 4.56
CA VAL A 145 7.08 7.16 5.71
C VAL A 145 6.64 6.43 6.99
N VAL A 146 5.57 5.64 6.95
CA VAL A 146 5.17 4.83 8.11
C VAL A 146 6.29 3.85 8.50
N SER A 147 6.97 3.24 7.53
CA SER A 147 8.11 2.36 7.77
C SER A 147 9.30 3.10 8.39
N LEU A 148 9.55 4.36 8.03
CA LEU A 148 10.57 5.20 8.67
C LEU A 148 10.26 5.42 10.17
N PHE A 149 9.03 5.77 10.50
CA PHE A 149 8.65 6.14 11.87
C PHE A 149 8.22 4.95 12.75
N LYS A 150 7.89 3.79 12.17
CA LYS A 150 7.41 2.60 12.90
C LYS A 150 8.16 1.32 12.54
N GLY A 151 9.14 1.40 11.65
CA GLY A 151 9.92 0.26 11.19
C GLY A 151 11.17 0.01 12.03
N TYR A 152 12.18 -0.56 11.38
CA TYR A 152 13.41 -1.02 12.04
C TYR A 152 14.13 0.07 12.84
N ASP A 153 14.16 1.30 12.33
CA ASP A 153 14.84 2.41 12.99
C ASP A 153 14.08 2.94 14.21
N SER A 154 12.81 2.55 14.34
CA SER A 154 11.94 2.89 15.47
C SER A 154 11.66 1.70 16.40
N GLY A 155 12.49 0.65 16.32
CA GLY A 155 12.44 -0.49 17.23
C GLY A 155 11.55 -1.65 16.79
N TYR A 156 11.06 -1.68 15.56
CA TYR A 156 10.38 -2.85 15.02
C TYR A 156 11.34 -4.04 14.91
N LYS A 157 10.97 -5.16 15.52
CA LYS A 157 11.78 -6.39 15.60
C LYS A 157 11.15 -7.56 14.86
N GLY A 158 10.08 -7.32 14.09
CA GLY A 158 9.40 -8.38 13.34
C GLY A 158 10.31 -9.04 12.31
N LEU A 159 10.09 -10.32 12.06
CA LEU A 159 10.79 -11.07 11.01
C LEU A 159 10.37 -10.61 9.62
N ILE A 160 9.11 -10.20 9.47
CA ILE A 160 8.54 -9.72 8.21
C ILE A 160 8.92 -8.24 8.03
N PRO A 161 9.27 -7.78 6.82
CA PRO A 161 9.54 -6.37 6.59
C PRO A 161 8.39 -5.43 7.02
N PRO A 162 8.70 -4.22 7.52
CA PRO A 162 7.68 -3.31 8.05
C PRO A 162 6.75 -2.69 6.99
N TYR A 163 7.07 -2.83 5.72
CA TYR A 163 6.23 -2.40 4.60
C TYR A 163 6.04 -3.54 3.61
N ILE A 164 4.81 -4.05 3.52
CA ILE A 164 4.43 -5.17 2.65
C ILE A 164 3.45 -4.68 1.58
N VAL A 165 3.69 -5.09 0.34
CA VAL A 165 2.71 -5.01 -0.75
C VAL A 165 2.28 -6.43 -1.09
N LEU A 166 1.02 -6.74 -0.87
CA LEU A 166 0.45 -8.04 -1.22
C LEU A 166 0.21 -8.10 -2.72
N THR A 167 0.78 -9.13 -3.31
CA THR A 167 0.82 -9.41 -4.74
C THR A 167 1.87 -8.57 -5.49
N ALA A 168 1.50 -7.79 -6.51
CA ALA A 168 2.45 -7.03 -7.33
C ALA A 168 2.68 -5.63 -6.77
N ALA A 169 3.89 -5.12 -6.90
CA ALA A 169 4.21 -3.72 -6.63
C ALA A 169 3.46 -2.77 -7.58
N GLU A 170 3.19 -1.55 -7.11
CA GLU A 170 2.26 -0.61 -7.80
C GLU A 170 2.95 0.41 -8.69
N GLY A 171 4.20 0.25 -9.00
CA GLY A 171 4.92 1.17 -9.84
C GLY A 171 6.13 1.81 -9.16
N ARG A 172 6.91 2.50 -9.97
CA ARG A 172 8.30 2.84 -9.67
C ARG A 172 8.52 4.18 -8.96
N PHE A 173 7.48 5.00 -8.76
CA PHE A 173 7.69 6.38 -8.30
C PHE A 173 7.12 6.69 -6.92
N SER A 174 6.31 5.83 -6.36
CA SER A 174 5.58 6.08 -5.12
C SER A 174 5.91 5.08 -4.00
N GLU A 175 7.08 4.48 -4.07
CA GLU A 175 7.57 3.52 -3.10
C GLU A 175 8.42 4.22 -2.03
N GLU A 176 9.75 3.99 -2.03
CA GLU A 176 10.66 4.53 -1.03
C GLU A 176 11.05 6.00 -1.23
N GLY A 177 10.93 6.51 -2.48
CA GLY A 177 11.39 7.85 -2.82
C GLY A 177 12.83 8.11 -2.42
N PHE A 178 13.13 9.31 -1.93
CA PHE A 178 14.48 9.68 -1.50
C PHE A 178 14.93 9.02 -0.18
N LEU A 179 14.08 8.30 0.52
CA LEU A 179 14.47 7.58 1.75
C LEU A 179 15.38 6.39 1.45
N GLY A 180 15.33 5.85 0.23
CA GLY A 180 16.21 4.81 -0.24
C GLY A 180 15.71 3.38 0.03
N PRO A 181 16.46 2.35 -0.45
CA PRO A 181 16.00 0.96 -0.56
C PRO A 181 15.58 0.30 0.76
N ARG A 182 16.06 0.79 1.90
CA ARG A 182 15.69 0.28 3.22
C ARG A 182 14.19 0.42 3.51
N TYR A 183 13.55 1.41 2.92
CA TYR A 183 12.13 1.74 3.12
C TYR A 183 11.26 1.30 1.94
N LYS A 184 11.86 0.58 0.99
CA LYS A 184 11.14 0.00 -0.14
C LYS A 184 10.18 -1.08 0.35
N PRO A 185 8.97 -1.19 -0.25
CA PRO A 185 8.05 -2.27 0.07
C PRO A 185 8.61 -3.63 -0.31
N PHE A 186 8.34 -4.63 0.51
CA PHE A 186 8.48 -6.02 0.13
C PHE A 186 7.22 -6.47 -0.60
N ALA A 187 7.30 -6.65 -1.91
CA ALA A 187 6.20 -7.17 -2.72
C ALA A 187 6.21 -8.70 -2.67
N THR A 188 5.11 -9.30 -2.21
CA THR A 188 5.04 -10.76 -2.04
C THR A 188 4.99 -11.52 -3.36
N GLY A 189 4.51 -10.90 -4.43
CA GLY A 189 4.15 -11.64 -5.64
C GLY A 189 3.01 -12.63 -5.37
N GLY A 190 2.83 -13.58 -6.27
CA GLY A 190 1.91 -14.72 -6.11
C GLY A 190 0.43 -14.35 -5.96
N ASP A 191 -0.34 -15.31 -5.48
CA ASP A 191 -1.78 -15.19 -5.24
C ASP A 191 -2.15 -15.94 -3.95
N PRO A 192 -2.60 -15.23 -2.89
CA PRO A 192 -2.98 -15.84 -1.61
C PRO A 192 -4.20 -16.77 -1.70
N SER A 193 -4.97 -16.72 -2.77
CA SER A 193 -6.11 -17.63 -2.97
C SER A 193 -5.70 -19.04 -3.36
N GLN A 194 -4.48 -19.21 -3.86
CA GLN A 194 -3.96 -20.50 -4.27
C GLN A 194 -3.77 -21.43 -3.07
N LYS A 195 -3.80 -22.75 -3.32
CA LYS A 195 -3.60 -23.77 -2.29
C LYS A 195 -2.27 -23.59 -1.55
N ARG A 196 -1.22 -23.19 -2.25
CA ARG A 196 0.07 -22.78 -1.70
C ARG A 196 0.36 -21.34 -2.17
N PHE A 197 0.39 -20.42 -1.25
CA PHE A 197 0.78 -19.05 -1.54
C PHE A 197 2.29 -18.97 -1.73
N ALA A 198 2.71 -18.86 -3.00
CA ALA A 198 4.11 -18.66 -3.34
C ALA A 198 4.47 -17.19 -3.13
N VAL A 199 5.41 -16.93 -2.21
CA VAL A 199 5.91 -15.57 -1.92
C VAL A 199 7.29 -15.42 -2.54
N SER A 200 7.45 -14.43 -3.42
CA SER A 200 8.68 -14.17 -4.15
C SER A 200 9.87 -14.05 -3.21
N GLY A 201 10.91 -14.85 -3.43
CA GLY A 201 12.11 -14.87 -2.60
C GLY A 201 11.97 -15.58 -1.25
N ILE A 202 10.77 -15.95 -0.80
CA ILE A 202 10.54 -16.62 0.49
C ILE A 202 10.02 -18.04 0.28
N VAL A 203 8.95 -18.21 -0.48
CA VAL A 203 8.35 -19.51 -0.77
C VAL A 203 8.54 -19.83 -2.24
N ALA A 204 9.52 -20.67 -2.56
CA ALA A 204 9.79 -21.04 -3.94
C ALA A 204 8.82 -22.12 -4.43
N GLU A 205 8.27 -21.91 -5.62
CA GLU A 205 7.43 -22.89 -6.28
C GLU A 205 8.29 -24.09 -6.73
N GLY A 206 7.85 -25.31 -6.42
CA GLY A 206 8.55 -26.54 -6.83
C GLY A 206 9.86 -26.87 -6.10
N ILE A 207 10.29 -26.09 -5.09
CA ILE A 207 11.47 -26.36 -4.27
C ILE A 207 11.01 -26.69 -2.85
N SER A 208 11.42 -27.88 -2.34
CA SER A 208 11.14 -28.26 -0.96
C SER A 208 12.04 -27.51 0.03
N ASP A 209 11.57 -27.35 1.26
CA ASP A 209 12.35 -26.73 2.34
C ASP A 209 13.67 -27.49 2.60
N GLN A 210 13.67 -28.82 2.46
CA GLN A 210 14.88 -29.62 2.56
C GLN A 210 15.90 -29.24 1.49
N ARG A 211 15.46 -29.03 0.25
CA ARG A 211 16.35 -28.60 -0.85
C ARG A 211 16.88 -27.18 -0.63
N GLN A 212 16.07 -26.31 -0.02
CA GLN A 212 16.50 -24.96 0.36
C GLN A 212 17.58 -25.02 1.45
N LYS A 213 17.41 -25.86 2.47
CA LYS A 213 18.41 -26.09 3.54
C LYS A 213 19.72 -26.61 2.98
N SER A 214 19.66 -27.63 2.12
CA SER A 214 20.86 -28.19 1.48
C SER A 214 21.61 -27.17 0.62
N ARG A 215 20.88 -26.25 -0.05
CA ARG A 215 21.50 -25.15 -0.81
C ARG A 215 22.22 -24.15 0.10
N ARG A 216 21.65 -23.83 1.27
CA ARG A 216 22.28 -22.97 2.28
C ARG A 216 23.57 -23.62 2.81
N GLU A 217 23.49 -24.87 3.22
CA GLU A 217 24.64 -25.63 3.72
C GLU A 217 25.78 -25.68 2.69
N LEU A 218 25.45 -25.88 1.41
CA LEU A 218 26.41 -25.84 0.32
C LEU A 218 27.03 -24.45 0.17
N LEU A 219 26.23 -23.37 0.20
CA LEU A 219 26.71 -22.01 0.11
C LEU A 219 27.70 -21.67 1.23
N HIS A 220 27.37 -21.99 2.48
CA HIS A 220 28.24 -21.82 3.63
C HIS A 220 29.54 -22.67 3.52
N SER A 221 29.45 -23.87 2.92
CA SER A 221 30.63 -24.71 2.72
C SER A 221 31.61 -24.13 1.71
N LEU A 222 31.08 -23.40 0.70
CA LEU A 222 31.84 -22.78 -0.38
C LEU A 222 32.33 -21.36 -0.04
N ASP A 223 31.83 -20.76 1.05
CA ASP A 223 32.25 -19.43 1.48
C ASP A 223 33.69 -19.48 2.04
N SER A 224 34.64 -19.24 1.14
CA SER A 224 36.06 -19.17 1.48
C SER A 224 36.48 -17.77 1.95
N LEU A 225 35.72 -16.72 1.61
CA LEU A 225 36.05 -15.32 1.92
C LEU A 225 35.74 -14.98 3.38
N GLY A 226 34.55 -15.34 3.89
CA GLY A 226 34.20 -15.16 5.29
C GLY A 226 35.15 -15.93 6.23
N LYS A 227 35.51 -17.17 5.84
CA LYS A 227 36.47 -18.00 6.58
C LYS A 227 37.90 -17.44 6.57
N ALA A 228 38.28 -16.74 5.50
CA ALA A 228 39.64 -16.16 5.34
C ALA A 228 39.80 -14.82 6.09
N MET A 229 38.72 -14.18 6.50
CA MET A 229 38.74 -12.84 7.13
C MET A 229 37.87 -12.80 8.40
N PRO A 230 38.16 -13.62 9.42
CA PRO A 230 37.38 -13.66 10.66
C PRO A 230 37.47 -12.32 11.40
N GLY A 231 36.34 -11.85 11.93
CA GLY A 231 36.24 -10.55 12.65
C GLY A 231 36.09 -9.32 11.76
N ASN A 232 35.93 -9.50 10.46
CA ASN A 232 35.62 -8.37 9.57
C ASN A 232 34.14 -7.96 9.71
N LYS A 233 33.90 -6.77 10.23
CA LYS A 233 32.55 -6.23 10.51
C LYS A 233 31.62 -6.18 9.30
N GLU A 234 32.15 -6.07 8.09
CA GLU A 234 31.32 -6.04 6.88
C GLU A 234 30.86 -7.46 6.49
N PHE A 235 31.69 -8.47 6.71
CA PHE A 235 31.29 -9.87 6.55
C PHE A 235 30.30 -10.29 7.64
N GLU A 236 30.52 -9.89 8.90
CA GLU A 236 29.55 -10.14 9.99
C GLU A 236 28.17 -9.52 9.71
N LYS A 237 28.12 -8.33 9.10
CA LYS A 237 26.87 -7.71 8.66
C LYS A 237 26.22 -8.48 7.50
N LEU A 238 27.03 -8.95 6.55
CA LEU A 238 26.54 -9.74 5.41
C LEU A 238 25.93 -11.05 5.90
N ASP A 239 26.64 -11.77 6.79
CA ASP A 239 26.16 -13.00 7.42
C ASP A 239 24.86 -12.76 8.20
N ALA A 240 24.79 -11.67 8.96
CA ALA A 240 23.58 -11.31 9.69
C ALA A 240 22.38 -10.98 8.75
N CYS A 241 22.65 -10.40 7.59
CA CYS A 241 21.62 -10.18 6.56
C CYS A 241 21.20 -11.49 5.89
N GLU A 242 22.17 -12.38 5.61
CA GLU A 242 21.91 -13.70 5.07
C GLU A 242 21.09 -14.56 6.05
N ASP A 243 21.46 -14.58 7.32
CA ASP A 243 20.73 -15.29 8.38
C ASP A 243 19.29 -14.77 8.51
N LYS A 244 19.07 -13.47 8.44
CA LYS A 244 17.71 -12.88 8.43
C LYS A 244 16.91 -13.33 7.21
N ALA A 245 17.52 -13.33 6.02
CA ALA A 245 16.88 -13.78 4.80
C ALA A 245 16.52 -15.27 4.87
N TYR A 246 17.43 -16.13 5.36
CA TYR A 246 17.16 -17.56 5.52
C TYR A 246 16.14 -17.85 6.64
N ASN A 247 16.14 -17.09 7.72
CA ASN A 247 15.11 -17.18 8.75
C ASN A 247 13.73 -16.79 8.23
N LEU A 248 13.67 -15.84 7.29
CA LEU A 248 12.45 -15.49 6.58
C LEU A 248 11.99 -16.62 5.65
N ILE A 249 12.92 -17.28 4.96
CA ILE A 249 12.66 -18.34 3.97
C ILE A 249 12.35 -19.68 4.63
N LEU A 250 13.16 -20.11 5.60
CA LEU A 250 13.15 -21.47 6.18
C LEU A 250 12.64 -21.53 7.61
N GLY A 251 12.47 -20.38 8.26
CA GLY A 251 12.01 -20.26 9.63
C GLY A 251 10.54 -19.91 9.74
N ASP A 252 10.19 -19.29 10.86
CA ASP A 252 8.81 -18.91 11.17
C ASP A 252 8.25 -17.82 10.25
N GLY A 253 9.10 -17.04 9.56
CA GLY A 253 8.68 -16.03 8.60
C GLY A 253 7.86 -16.61 7.45
N GLY A 254 8.27 -17.76 6.90
CA GLY A 254 7.51 -18.45 5.85
C GLY A 254 6.14 -18.94 6.30
N LYS A 255 6.02 -19.35 7.57
CA LYS A 255 4.75 -19.82 8.17
C LYS A 255 3.69 -18.72 8.27
N VAL A 256 4.10 -17.46 8.33
CA VAL A 256 3.17 -16.32 8.36
C VAL A 256 2.30 -16.30 7.10
N PHE A 257 2.90 -16.63 5.96
CA PHE A 257 2.22 -16.66 4.66
C PHE A 257 1.45 -17.95 4.40
N ASP A 258 1.54 -18.93 5.29
CA ASP A 258 0.77 -20.17 5.17
C ASP A 258 -0.69 -19.97 5.56
N MET A 259 -1.55 -19.94 4.53
CA MET A 259 -3.00 -19.76 4.67
C MET A 259 -3.73 -21.05 5.09
N SER A 260 -3.06 -22.19 5.13
CA SER A 260 -3.67 -23.47 5.52
C SER A 260 -4.01 -23.53 7.02
N ASN A 261 -3.42 -22.65 7.83
CA ASN A 261 -3.71 -22.51 9.24
C ASN A 261 -5.02 -21.74 9.54
N GLU A 262 -5.62 -21.11 8.53
CA GLU A 262 -6.90 -20.41 8.66
C GLU A 262 -8.06 -21.38 8.40
N LYS A 263 -9.09 -21.30 9.23
CA LYS A 263 -10.30 -22.11 9.07
C LYS A 263 -10.98 -21.83 7.73
N ASP A 264 -11.49 -22.88 7.10
CA ASP A 264 -12.15 -22.76 5.80
C ASP A 264 -13.33 -21.80 5.83
N GLU A 265 -14.15 -21.82 6.90
CA GLU A 265 -15.29 -20.92 7.07
C GLU A 265 -14.85 -19.45 7.09
N LEU A 266 -13.70 -19.14 7.71
CA LEU A 266 -13.16 -17.78 7.70
C LEU A 266 -12.66 -17.38 6.32
N ARG A 267 -11.92 -18.28 5.66
CA ARG A 267 -11.46 -18.06 4.29
C ARG A 267 -12.63 -17.84 3.32
N ASP A 268 -13.74 -18.56 3.51
CA ASP A 268 -14.97 -18.42 2.73
C ASP A 268 -15.68 -17.10 3.00
N LYS A 269 -15.66 -16.63 4.25
CA LYS A 269 -16.16 -15.30 4.63
C LYS A 269 -15.47 -14.19 3.84
N TYR A 270 -14.15 -14.24 3.72
CA TYR A 270 -13.38 -13.27 2.94
C TYR A 270 -13.55 -13.42 1.41
N GLY A 271 -13.99 -14.58 0.95
CA GLY A 271 -14.05 -14.97 -0.45
C GLY A 271 -12.78 -15.67 -0.94
N ARG A 272 -12.95 -16.78 -1.69
CA ARG A 272 -11.85 -17.59 -2.24
C ARG A 272 -11.29 -16.98 -3.53
N ASN A 273 -11.12 -15.66 -3.55
CA ASN A 273 -10.51 -14.93 -4.66
C ASN A 273 -9.28 -14.17 -4.18
N LYS A 274 -8.49 -13.65 -5.11
CA LYS A 274 -7.22 -12.98 -4.83
C LYS A 274 -7.38 -11.80 -3.86
N PHE A 275 -8.40 -10.95 -4.05
CA PHE A 275 -8.63 -9.78 -3.21
C PHE A 275 -9.02 -10.19 -1.78
N GLY A 276 -10.02 -11.05 -1.62
CA GLY A 276 -10.49 -11.49 -0.31
C GLY A 276 -9.40 -12.20 0.49
N GLN A 277 -8.63 -13.11 -0.13
CA GLN A 277 -7.54 -13.79 0.56
C GLN A 277 -6.35 -12.85 0.84
N SER A 278 -6.14 -11.80 0.03
CA SER A 278 -5.18 -10.73 0.37
C SER A 278 -5.64 -9.91 1.59
N CYS A 279 -6.92 -9.61 1.72
CA CYS A 279 -7.47 -8.96 2.91
C CYS A 279 -7.28 -9.82 4.16
N LEU A 280 -7.51 -11.13 4.08
CA LEU A 280 -7.24 -12.07 5.17
C LEU A 280 -5.74 -12.10 5.53
N MET A 281 -4.86 -12.14 4.53
CA MET A 281 -3.42 -12.08 4.75
C MET A 281 -3.00 -10.74 5.41
N ALA A 282 -3.60 -9.62 5.01
CA ALA A 282 -3.32 -8.32 5.62
C ALA A 282 -3.68 -8.31 7.12
N ARG A 283 -4.82 -8.90 7.51
CA ARG A 283 -5.19 -9.07 8.93
C ARG A 283 -4.14 -9.89 9.69
N ARG A 284 -3.66 -11.02 9.13
CA ARG A 284 -2.60 -11.84 9.73
C ARG A 284 -1.30 -11.06 9.94
N LEU A 285 -0.91 -10.25 8.95
CA LEU A 285 0.29 -9.42 9.04
C LEU A 285 0.17 -8.34 10.14
N VAL A 286 -1.02 -7.77 10.32
CA VAL A 286 -1.29 -6.84 11.44
C VAL A 286 -1.17 -7.55 12.79
N GLU A 287 -1.67 -8.78 12.93
CA GLU A 287 -1.58 -9.56 14.18
C GLU A 287 -0.13 -9.78 14.63
N ILE A 288 0.79 -9.92 13.68
CA ILE A 288 2.23 -10.07 13.99
C ILE A 288 2.98 -8.73 14.03
N GLY A 289 2.25 -7.62 13.95
CA GLY A 289 2.78 -6.26 14.17
C GLY A 289 3.37 -5.58 12.94
N VAL A 290 3.11 -6.03 11.71
CA VAL A 290 3.54 -5.31 10.49
C VAL A 290 2.86 -3.95 10.43
N PRO A 291 3.62 -2.83 10.39
CA PRO A 291 3.03 -1.50 10.51
C PRO A 291 2.36 -0.97 9.24
N TYR A 292 2.73 -1.47 8.04
CA TYR A 292 2.09 -1.02 6.80
C TYR A 292 1.92 -2.15 5.78
N ILE A 293 0.69 -2.35 5.34
CA ILE A 293 0.34 -3.38 4.36
C ILE A 293 -0.52 -2.75 3.25
N THR A 294 -0.11 -2.91 1.99
CA THR A 294 -0.94 -2.59 0.83
C THR A 294 -1.54 -3.87 0.26
N VAL A 295 -2.85 -3.90 0.12
CA VAL A 295 -3.61 -4.90 -0.66
C VAL A 295 -3.87 -4.30 -2.03
N ASN A 296 -3.10 -4.71 -3.03
CA ASN A 296 -3.26 -4.20 -4.40
C ASN A 296 -4.34 -4.98 -5.16
N SER A 297 -5.36 -4.27 -5.64
CA SER A 297 -6.46 -4.79 -6.46
C SER A 297 -6.51 -4.04 -7.79
N GLY A 298 -6.02 -4.64 -8.85
CA GLY A 298 -6.03 -4.07 -10.19
C GLY A 298 -7.36 -4.24 -10.94
N GLY A 299 -7.44 -3.64 -12.13
CA GLY A 299 -8.56 -3.81 -13.08
C GLY A 299 -9.77 -2.91 -12.79
N TRP A 300 -9.54 -1.75 -12.18
CA TRP A 300 -10.55 -0.70 -12.02
C TRP A 300 -10.53 0.32 -13.16
N ASP A 301 -9.59 0.20 -14.08
CA ASP A 301 -9.48 1.04 -15.28
C ASP A 301 -10.48 0.61 -16.36
N THR A 302 -11.74 0.92 -16.15
CA THR A 302 -12.89 0.38 -16.88
C THR A 302 -13.39 1.31 -17.98
N HIS A 303 -12.54 1.55 -18.97
CA HIS A 303 -12.87 2.38 -20.13
C HIS A 303 -13.96 1.76 -21.03
N LYS A 304 -14.17 0.46 -20.93
CA LYS A 304 -15.18 -0.28 -21.71
C LYS A 304 -15.96 -1.22 -20.82
N GLN A 305 -17.24 -1.40 -21.10
CA GLN A 305 -18.08 -2.38 -20.40
C GLN A 305 -18.00 -2.26 -18.87
N HIS A 306 -17.95 -1.02 -18.37
CA HIS A 306 -17.74 -0.72 -16.95
C HIS A 306 -18.70 -1.48 -16.04
N PHE A 307 -19.99 -1.45 -16.36
CA PHE A 307 -21.01 -2.06 -15.49
C PHE A 307 -20.92 -3.60 -15.43
N GLU A 308 -20.49 -4.25 -16.50
CA GLU A 308 -20.23 -5.69 -16.47
C GLU A 308 -19.03 -6.03 -15.59
N MET A 309 -17.99 -5.22 -15.66
CA MET A 309 -16.84 -5.37 -14.79
C MET A 309 -17.21 -5.14 -13.33
N MET A 310 -18.03 -4.12 -13.02
CA MET A 310 -18.48 -3.82 -11.66
C MET A 310 -19.34 -4.93 -11.07
N ARG A 311 -20.23 -5.57 -11.86
CA ARG A 311 -20.98 -6.76 -11.42
C ARG A 311 -20.13 -7.92 -10.93
N ARG A 312 -18.89 -8.01 -11.39
CA ARG A 312 -17.93 -9.04 -10.93
C ARG A 312 -17.10 -8.53 -9.75
N LYS A 313 -16.59 -7.29 -9.83
CA LYS A 313 -15.64 -6.74 -8.86
C LYS A 313 -16.29 -6.28 -7.55
N LEU A 314 -17.45 -5.66 -7.61
CA LEU A 314 -18.09 -5.12 -6.41
C LEU A 314 -18.50 -6.21 -5.41
N PRO A 315 -19.03 -7.37 -5.81
CA PRO A 315 -19.28 -8.46 -4.87
C PRO A 315 -18.00 -9.04 -4.23
N GLU A 316 -16.87 -9.07 -4.97
CA GLU A 316 -15.58 -9.48 -4.40
C GLU A 316 -15.06 -8.45 -3.40
N LEU A 317 -15.15 -7.15 -3.74
CA LEU A 317 -14.83 -6.04 -2.84
C LEU A 317 -15.68 -6.09 -1.59
N ASP A 318 -17.01 -6.18 -1.75
CA ASP A 318 -17.98 -6.21 -0.65
C ASP A 318 -17.65 -7.31 0.34
N LYS A 319 -17.42 -8.52 -0.17
CA LYS A 319 -17.10 -9.69 0.64
C LYS A 319 -15.77 -9.57 1.36
N GLY A 320 -14.70 -9.21 0.65
CA GLY A 320 -13.36 -9.12 1.21
C GLY A 320 -13.19 -7.96 2.20
N PHE A 321 -13.70 -6.78 1.86
CA PHE A 321 -13.57 -5.60 2.71
C PHE A 321 -14.48 -5.68 3.95
N SER A 322 -15.74 -6.14 3.79
CA SER A 322 -16.61 -6.33 4.95
C SER A 322 -16.09 -7.37 5.92
N ALA A 323 -15.55 -8.49 5.41
CA ALA A 323 -14.94 -9.51 6.25
C ALA A 323 -13.71 -8.98 7.00
N LEU A 324 -12.88 -8.16 6.34
CA LEU A 324 -11.73 -7.52 6.98
C LEU A 324 -12.15 -6.62 8.14
N LEU A 325 -13.15 -5.74 7.93
CA LEU A 325 -13.64 -4.86 8.99
C LEU A 325 -14.21 -5.64 10.17
N ALA A 326 -15.02 -6.66 9.89
CA ALA A 326 -15.61 -7.50 10.93
C ALA A 326 -14.53 -8.28 11.71
N ASP A 327 -13.59 -8.94 11.03
CA ASP A 327 -12.55 -9.76 11.67
C ASP A 327 -11.58 -8.90 12.50
N LEU A 328 -11.22 -7.71 12.02
CA LEU A 328 -10.43 -6.75 12.80
C LEU A 328 -11.19 -6.27 14.05
N ALA A 329 -12.50 -6.00 13.93
CA ALA A 329 -13.34 -5.58 15.06
C ALA A 329 -13.50 -6.72 16.09
N ASP A 330 -13.84 -7.92 15.63
CA ASP A 330 -14.05 -9.10 16.47
C ASP A 330 -12.79 -9.49 17.28
N ARG A 331 -11.61 -9.15 16.75
CA ARG A 331 -10.30 -9.37 17.41
C ARG A 331 -9.80 -8.18 18.22
N GLY A 332 -10.54 -7.08 18.29
CA GLY A 332 -10.09 -5.84 18.95
C GLY A 332 -8.90 -5.15 18.25
N LEU A 333 -8.64 -5.49 17.00
CA LEU A 333 -7.54 -4.92 16.20
C LEU A 333 -7.94 -3.64 15.47
N LEU A 334 -9.25 -3.43 15.22
CA LEU A 334 -9.73 -2.28 14.44
C LEU A 334 -9.39 -0.96 15.12
N GLU A 335 -9.43 -0.90 16.45
CA GLU A 335 -9.11 0.32 17.21
C GLU A 335 -7.66 0.78 17.01
N SER A 336 -6.74 -0.14 16.70
CA SER A 336 -5.32 0.14 16.51
C SER A 336 -4.85 -0.04 15.05
N THR A 337 -5.76 -0.30 14.12
CA THR A 337 -5.47 -0.51 12.70
C THR A 337 -6.29 0.44 11.85
N ILE A 338 -5.62 1.32 11.11
CA ILE A 338 -6.27 2.13 10.09
C ILE A 338 -6.48 1.26 8.85
N VAL A 339 -7.70 1.26 8.32
CA VAL A 339 -7.99 0.70 6.98
C VAL A 339 -8.36 1.87 6.08
N VAL A 340 -7.67 2.01 4.96
CA VAL A 340 -7.96 3.02 3.94
C VAL A 340 -8.22 2.34 2.60
N TRP A 341 -9.32 2.68 1.95
CA TRP A 341 -9.69 2.23 0.62
C TRP A 341 -9.69 3.43 -0.33
N ALA A 342 -8.92 3.37 -1.39
CA ALA A 342 -8.83 4.41 -2.42
C ALA A 342 -8.20 3.86 -3.70
N GLY A 343 -8.34 4.61 -4.79
CA GLY A 343 -7.53 4.47 -6.01
C GLY A 343 -6.80 5.77 -6.31
N GLU A 344 -6.13 5.83 -7.44
CA GLU A 344 -5.38 7.02 -7.87
C GLU A 344 -6.28 8.20 -8.28
N PHE A 345 -7.53 7.95 -8.65
CA PHE A 345 -8.59 8.92 -8.99
C PHE A 345 -9.94 8.19 -9.07
N GLY A 346 -10.99 8.87 -9.51
CA GLY A 346 -12.31 8.31 -9.83
C GLY A 346 -12.49 8.02 -11.32
N ARG A 347 -13.74 7.85 -11.72
CA ARG A 347 -14.17 7.67 -13.11
C ARG A 347 -15.13 8.78 -13.52
N THR A 348 -15.13 9.12 -14.83
CA THR A 348 -16.06 10.16 -15.33
C THR A 348 -17.50 9.86 -14.90
N PRO A 349 -18.19 10.83 -14.30
CA PRO A 349 -19.58 10.67 -13.90
C PRO A 349 -20.49 10.31 -15.07
N LYS A 350 -20.31 11.00 -16.21
CA LYS A 350 -21.05 10.73 -17.43
C LYS A 350 -20.52 9.46 -18.10
N VAL A 351 -21.42 8.55 -18.41
CA VAL A 351 -21.14 7.25 -19.06
C VAL A 351 -20.94 7.46 -20.57
N LEU A 352 -19.98 6.75 -21.13
CA LEU A 352 -19.71 6.71 -22.58
C LEU A 352 -20.46 5.50 -23.17
N TRP A 353 -21.67 5.71 -23.70
CA TRP A 353 -22.52 4.63 -24.20
C TRP A 353 -22.17 4.16 -25.59
N GLU A 354 -21.59 5.05 -26.40
CA GLU A 354 -21.22 4.80 -27.79
C GLU A 354 -20.10 3.79 -27.94
N SER A 355 -20.03 3.14 -29.12
CA SER A 355 -18.89 2.31 -29.51
C SER A 355 -17.63 3.18 -29.64
N PRO A 356 -16.42 2.72 -29.18
CA PRO A 356 -16.13 1.37 -28.68
C PRO A 356 -16.26 1.22 -27.16
N TRP A 357 -16.80 2.20 -26.44
CA TRP A 357 -16.82 2.26 -24.98
C TRP A 357 -17.89 1.37 -24.37
N ASN A 358 -19.08 1.30 -25.00
CA ASN A 358 -20.19 0.43 -24.62
C ASN A 358 -20.51 0.48 -23.10
N GLY A 359 -20.75 1.69 -22.60
CA GLY A 359 -20.99 1.89 -21.16
C GLY A 359 -19.70 1.96 -20.34
N GLY A 360 -18.63 2.50 -20.91
CA GLY A 360 -17.37 2.76 -20.20
C GLY A 360 -17.35 4.09 -19.48
N ARG A 361 -16.30 4.29 -18.64
CA ARG A 361 -16.00 5.55 -17.97
C ARG A 361 -14.53 5.90 -18.13
N GLY A 362 -14.22 7.18 -18.40
CA GLY A 362 -12.85 7.72 -18.45
C GLY A 362 -12.24 7.97 -17.06
N HIS A 363 -11.02 8.48 -17.02
CA HIS A 363 -10.34 8.91 -15.78
C HIS A 363 -10.93 10.20 -15.25
N TYR A 364 -11.03 10.35 -13.93
CA TYR A 364 -11.58 11.56 -13.32
C TYR A 364 -10.97 11.88 -11.96
N GLY A 365 -10.11 12.91 -11.93
CA GLY A 365 -9.44 13.37 -10.72
C GLY A 365 -10.10 14.55 -10.01
N ASN A 366 -11.19 15.14 -10.60
CA ASN A 366 -11.86 16.31 -10.04
C ASN A 366 -12.73 15.97 -8.84
N CYS A 367 -13.36 14.78 -8.84
CA CYS A 367 -14.19 14.30 -7.75
C CYS A 367 -14.15 12.77 -7.68
N PHE A 368 -13.84 12.22 -6.50
CA PHE A 368 -13.86 10.78 -6.26
C PHE A 368 -14.01 10.47 -4.77
N SER A 369 -14.20 9.19 -4.44
CA SER A 369 -14.40 8.77 -3.06
C SER A 369 -13.21 8.00 -2.51
N ALA A 370 -12.99 8.14 -1.20
CA ALA A 370 -12.17 7.27 -0.38
C ALA A 370 -12.95 6.82 0.86
N VAL A 371 -12.53 5.72 1.47
CA VAL A 371 -13.13 5.20 2.71
C VAL A 371 -12.04 5.00 3.74
N VAL A 372 -12.29 5.37 5.00
CA VAL A 372 -11.37 5.17 6.13
C VAL A 372 -12.09 4.50 7.29
N ALA A 373 -11.40 3.61 7.99
CA ALA A 373 -11.93 2.91 9.16
C ALA A 373 -10.85 2.68 10.22
N GLY A 374 -11.26 2.54 11.46
CA GLY A 374 -10.41 2.14 12.57
C GLY A 374 -9.25 3.08 12.88
N GLY A 375 -8.35 2.65 13.77
CA GLY A 375 -7.14 3.38 14.14
C GLY A 375 -7.34 4.79 14.69
N GLY A 376 -8.56 5.11 15.16
CA GLY A 376 -8.96 6.43 15.66
C GLY A 376 -9.91 7.18 14.70
N PHE A 377 -10.11 6.73 13.47
CA PHE A 377 -11.19 7.24 12.63
C PHE A 377 -12.55 6.81 13.18
N LYS A 378 -13.48 7.75 13.30
CA LYS A 378 -14.86 7.49 13.67
C LYS A 378 -15.62 6.96 12.46
N GLY A 379 -16.41 5.93 12.64
CA GLY A 379 -17.28 5.39 11.60
C GLY A 379 -18.64 6.11 11.53
N GLY A 380 -19.46 5.72 10.56
CA GLY A 380 -20.83 6.22 10.38
C GLY A 380 -20.93 7.66 9.90
N ARG A 381 -19.93 8.19 9.19
CA ARG A 381 -19.88 9.59 8.78
C ARG A 381 -19.56 9.75 7.30
N ILE A 382 -20.00 10.88 6.76
CA ILE A 382 -19.58 11.36 5.44
C ILE A 382 -18.77 12.63 5.59
N VAL A 383 -17.64 12.73 4.89
CA VAL A 383 -16.83 13.94 4.78
C VAL A 383 -16.98 14.50 3.38
N GLY A 384 -17.39 15.76 3.29
CA GLY A 384 -17.57 16.47 2.04
C GLY A 384 -18.76 15.94 1.22
N ALA A 385 -18.93 16.52 0.06
CA ALA A 385 -19.99 16.17 -0.88
C ALA A 385 -19.54 16.44 -2.32
N SER A 386 -20.06 15.65 -3.25
CA SER A 386 -20.10 15.99 -4.68
C SER A 386 -21.43 16.67 -5.02
N ASP A 387 -21.50 17.28 -6.19
CA ASP A 387 -22.74 17.83 -6.72
C ASP A 387 -23.76 16.74 -7.08
N ASP A 388 -24.93 17.14 -7.59
CA ASP A 388 -26.04 16.24 -7.90
C ASP A 388 -25.72 15.22 -9.00
N LYS A 389 -24.66 15.44 -9.77
CA LYS A 389 -24.20 14.56 -10.84
C LYS A 389 -22.89 13.85 -10.52
N GLY A 390 -22.22 14.22 -9.42
CA GLY A 390 -20.91 13.72 -9.05
C GLY A 390 -19.78 14.27 -9.93
N GLU A 391 -20.01 15.40 -10.61
CA GLU A 391 -19.04 16.02 -11.52
C GLU A 391 -18.02 16.87 -10.77
N GLU A 392 -18.47 17.60 -9.74
CA GLU A 392 -17.59 18.51 -9.00
C GLU A 392 -17.77 18.32 -7.49
N VAL A 393 -16.73 18.73 -6.75
CA VAL A 393 -16.81 18.81 -5.30
C VAL A 393 -17.71 19.97 -4.89
N ALA A 394 -18.83 19.68 -4.24
CA ALA A 394 -19.80 20.68 -3.77
C ALA A 394 -19.52 21.18 -2.34
N GLY A 395 -18.76 20.43 -1.53
CA GLY A 395 -18.45 20.83 -0.17
C GLY A 395 -17.26 20.13 0.43
N ARG A 396 -16.49 20.81 1.28
CA ARG A 396 -15.32 20.30 2.00
C ARG A 396 -14.37 19.51 1.08
N PRO A 397 -13.67 20.14 0.12
CA PRO A 397 -12.70 19.43 -0.69
C PRO A 397 -11.63 18.77 0.17
N VAL A 398 -11.26 17.53 -0.15
CA VAL A 398 -10.24 16.75 0.53
C VAL A 398 -9.13 16.43 -0.45
N SER A 399 -7.93 16.91 -0.18
CA SER A 399 -6.74 16.56 -0.95
C SER A 399 -6.12 15.24 -0.44
N SER A 400 -5.27 14.64 -1.26
CA SER A 400 -4.47 13.48 -0.85
C SER A 400 -3.60 13.80 0.37
N ALA A 401 -3.06 15.03 0.46
CA ALA A 401 -2.29 15.48 1.61
C ALA A 401 -3.12 15.51 2.89
N ASP A 402 -4.39 15.95 2.82
CA ASP A 402 -5.30 15.98 3.99
C ASP A 402 -5.55 14.57 4.53
N LEU A 403 -5.82 13.62 3.64
CA LEU A 403 -6.04 12.21 3.99
C LEU A 403 -4.78 11.60 4.61
N ILE A 404 -3.62 11.73 3.95
CA ILE A 404 -2.35 11.17 4.41
C ILE A 404 -1.92 11.78 5.75
N ALA A 405 -2.04 13.12 5.91
CA ALA A 405 -1.70 13.78 7.17
C ALA A 405 -2.58 13.31 8.33
N SER A 406 -3.87 13.05 8.07
CA SER A 406 -4.77 12.48 9.08
C SER A 406 -4.37 11.07 9.48
N ILE A 407 -3.97 10.23 8.50
CA ILE A 407 -3.44 8.88 8.76
C ILE A 407 -2.14 8.96 9.58
N TYR A 408 -1.22 9.86 9.24
CA TYR A 408 0.01 10.06 10.00
C TYR A 408 -0.27 10.49 11.44
N GLU A 409 -1.11 11.50 11.63
CA GLU A 409 -1.45 12.00 12.97
C GLU A 409 -2.05 10.90 13.85
N LEU A 410 -3.01 10.11 13.31
CA LEU A 410 -3.58 8.95 14.02
C LEU A 410 -2.57 7.82 14.23
N SER A 411 -1.57 7.71 13.37
CA SER A 411 -0.44 6.78 13.54
C SER A 411 0.63 7.28 14.52
N GLY A 412 0.45 8.47 15.15
CA GLY A 412 1.43 9.06 16.05
C GLY A 412 2.64 9.70 15.35
N ILE A 413 2.59 9.85 14.04
CA ILE A 413 3.58 10.56 13.23
C ILE A 413 3.17 12.03 13.16
N ASP A 414 4.10 12.95 13.44
CA ASP A 414 3.82 14.39 13.33
C ASP A 414 3.89 14.85 11.86
N PRO A 415 2.75 15.18 11.21
CA PRO A 415 2.76 15.62 9.83
C PRO A 415 3.51 16.95 9.61
N ASP A 416 3.57 17.80 10.63
CA ASP A 416 4.26 19.08 10.58
C ASP A 416 5.74 18.95 11.00
N GLY A 417 6.15 17.75 11.45
CA GLY A 417 7.51 17.45 11.85
C GLY A 417 8.49 17.38 10.68
N PRO A 418 9.80 17.40 10.93
CA PRO A 418 10.82 17.38 9.89
C PRO A 418 10.89 16.01 9.19
N LEU A 419 11.15 16.05 7.89
CA LEU A 419 11.45 14.86 7.08
C LEU A 419 12.87 14.98 6.53
N SER A 420 13.80 14.17 7.06
CA SER A 420 15.18 14.12 6.58
C SER A 420 15.25 13.72 5.11
N ASN A 421 16.12 14.39 4.37
CA ASN A 421 16.30 14.16 2.93
C ASN A 421 17.77 14.36 2.50
N PRO A 422 18.21 13.76 1.38
CA PRO A 422 19.63 13.77 0.96
C PRO A 422 20.15 15.14 0.54
N LYS A 423 19.27 16.13 0.32
CA LYS A 423 19.65 17.50 -0.04
C LYS A 423 19.73 18.44 1.16
N GLY A 424 19.43 17.96 2.36
CA GLY A 424 19.42 18.80 3.57
C GLY A 424 18.37 19.92 3.54
N LEU A 425 17.31 19.77 2.73
CA LEU A 425 16.23 20.75 2.65
C LEU A 425 15.37 20.67 3.91
N ASN A 426 14.85 21.82 4.34
CA ASN A 426 13.88 21.87 5.42
C ASN A 426 12.49 21.39 4.93
N LEU A 427 12.27 20.09 4.97
CA LEU A 427 11.02 19.45 4.54
C LEU A 427 10.23 19.00 5.76
N GLN A 428 8.92 19.19 5.68
CA GLN A 428 7.97 18.58 6.62
C GLN A 428 7.45 17.25 6.07
N VAL A 429 7.03 16.35 6.98
CA VAL A 429 6.44 15.05 6.62
C VAL A 429 5.24 15.25 5.68
N MET A 430 4.30 16.12 6.06
CA MET A 430 3.16 16.49 5.22
C MET A 430 2.74 17.95 5.48
N PRO A 431 3.31 18.92 4.76
CA PRO A 431 3.03 20.32 5.03
C PRO A 431 1.62 20.73 4.60
N SER A 432 1.10 21.76 5.23
CA SER A 432 -0.11 22.50 4.84
C SER A 432 -1.38 21.66 4.64
N ALA A 433 -1.46 20.48 5.28
CA ALA A 433 -2.63 19.62 5.19
C ALA A 433 -3.72 20.01 6.19
N ASN A 434 -4.96 19.98 5.72
CA ASN A 434 -6.15 20.21 6.54
C ASN A 434 -6.72 18.86 7.02
N ARG A 435 -6.37 18.42 8.24
CA ARG A 435 -6.76 17.11 8.80
C ARG A 435 -8.27 16.91 8.79
N LEU A 436 -8.68 15.66 8.71
CA LEU A 436 -10.09 15.22 8.73
C LEU A 436 -10.63 15.19 10.16
N LYS A 437 -10.56 16.33 10.87
CA LYS A 437 -10.94 16.43 12.30
C LYS A 437 -12.38 16.03 12.59
N GLU A 438 -13.24 16.14 11.61
CA GLU A 438 -14.64 15.77 11.68
C GLU A 438 -14.87 14.27 11.90
N ILE A 439 -13.89 13.44 11.57
CA ILE A 439 -13.90 11.98 11.72
C ILE A 439 -12.75 11.42 12.56
N MET A 440 -11.97 12.27 13.18
CA MET A 440 -10.89 11.88 14.10
C MET A 440 -11.28 11.97 15.56
#